data_3db33f9e7e3acaee2706b07f37e529dd
#
_entry.id   3db33f9e7e3acaee2706b07f37e529dd
#
_cell.length_a   1.000
_cell.length_b   1.000
_cell.length_c   1.000
_cell.angle_alpha   90.00
_cell.angle_beta   90.00
_cell.angle_gamma   90.00
#
_symmetry.space_group_name_H-M   'P 1'
#
loop_
_entity.id
_entity.type
_entity.pdbx_description
1 polymer ?
#
loop_
_entity_poly.entity_id
_entity_poly.type
_entity_poly.pdbx_seq_one_letter_code
_entity_poly.pdbx_strand_id
1 'polypeptide(L)'
;MEKLGLNEIRELFLSFYQSKEHYRRQSFPLIPQNDKSLLIINSGMAPLKPYFAGIETPPSKRMTTCQKCIRTGDIENVGYTSRHGTFFEMLGSFSFGDYFKKESLTWGWEFITKVLKMPTERLWATVYENDDDAYAIWRDVIGMPEERIVRLGKDDNFWEIGTGPCGPCSEIYFDRGEKYGCDNPDCKPGCDCDRYVEFWNHVFTQFSRDDEGNYSDLAHPNIDTGMGIERLACIMQGVESIFDVDTIKYILDAVVAKSGVEYKDGEAETDISIRIITDHLRSMTFMIGDSILPGNEGREYVLRRLIRRAARHGRILGIEGPFLAELSEKVIETSGDAYPELKQRRDMIKKVIAVEEEKFASTIDQGMKIINSYMDELKAEGSKTLDGEKAFRSEEHTS
;
A
#
# COMPACT_ATOMS: atom_id res chain seq x y z
N MET A 1 13.73 -18.13 -11.17
CA MET A 1 13.67 -16.75 -10.63
C MET A 1 14.52 -16.72 -9.39
N GLU A 2 15.41 -15.75 -9.24
CA GLU A 2 16.24 -15.55 -8.07
C GLU A 2 15.39 -14.94 -6.95
N LYS A 3 15.53 -15.45 -5.71
CA LYS A 3 14.81 -14.88 -4.57
C LYS A 3 15.51 -13.63 -4.10
N LEU A 4 14.88 -12.48 -4.28
CA LEU A 4 15.41 -11.18 -3.87
C LEU A 4 14.68 -10.67 -2.63
N GLY A 5 15.40 -10.10 -1.68
CA GLY A 5 14.84 -9.41 -0.53
C GLY A 5 14.16 -8.09 -0.93
N LEU A 6 13.17 -7.64 -0.15
CA LEU A 6 12.45 -6.39 -0.43
C LEU A 6 13.40 -5.19 -0.53
N ASN A 7 14.35 -5.07 0.41
CA ASN A 7 15.34 -3.98 0.40
C ASN A 7 16.28 -4.05 -0.80
N GLU A 8 16.62 -5.25 -1.28
CA GLU A 8 17.43 -5.45 -2.47
C GLU A 8 16.67 -5.04 -3.74
N ILE A 9 15.40 -5.40 -3.85
CA ILE A 9 14.52 -4.99 -4.97
C ILE A 9 14.46 -3.47 -5.04
N ARG A 10 14.29 -2.78 -3.90
CA ARG A 10 14.26 -1.31 -3.84
C ARG A 10 15.55 -0.72 -4.42
N GLU A 11 16.70 -1.21 -4.02
CA GLU A 11 17.98 -0.69 -4.47
C GLU A 11 18.24 -1.00 -5.95
N LEU A 12 17.90 -2.19 -6.43
CA LEU A 12 18.01 -2.56 -7.84
C LEU A 12 17.16 -1.63 -8.72
N PHE A 13 15.92 -1.33 -8.32
CA PHE A 13 15.05 -0.41 -9.07
C PHE A 13 15.61 1.01 -9.14
N LEU A 14 15.96 1.57 -7.99
CA LEU A 14 16.48 2.93 -7.92
C LEU A 14 17.81 3.08 -8.68
N SER A 15 18.72 2.11 -8.55
CA SER A 15 20.00 2.09 -9.27
C SER A 15 19.81 1.91 -10.78
N PHE A 16 18.87 1.05 -11.20
CA PHE A 16 18.55 0.88 -12.61
C PHE A 16 18.09 2.20 -13.25
N TYR A 17 17.14 2.90 -12.63
CA TYR A 17 16.68 4.18 -13.17
C TYR A 17 17.71 5.30 -13.05
N GLN A 18 18.59 5.27 -12.06
CA GLN A 18 19.78 6.17 -12.04
C GLN A 18 20.69 5.92 -13.26
N SER A 19 20.86 4.67 -13.68
CA SER A 19 21.62 4.34 -14.91
C SER A 19 20.95 4.86 -16.20
N LYS A 20 19.64 5.16 -16.14
CA LYS A 20 18.85 5.83 -17.19
C LYS A 20 18.75 7.35 -16.98
N GLU A 21 19.68 7.93 -16.21
CA GLU A 21 19.79 9.37 -15.91
C GLU A 21 18.64 9.95 -15.09
N HIS A 22 17.92 9.12 -14.32
CA HIS A 22 16.92 9.62 -13.39
C HIS A 22 17.57 10.16 -12.12
N TYR A 23 17.11 11.35 -11.69
CA TYR A 23 17.44 11.88 -10.38
C TYR A 23 16.78 11.01 -9.30
N ARG A 24 17.59 10.32 -8.50
CA ARG A 24 17.10 9.57 -7.35
C ARG A 24 16.71 10.51 -6.23
N ARG A 25 15.43 10.53 -5.90
CA ARG A 25 14.90 11.35 -4.81
C ARG A 25 14.48 10.46 -3.65
N GLN A 26 14.74 10.91 -2.44
CA GLN A 26 14.19 10.29 -1.24
C GLN A 26 12.67 10.43 -1.21
N SER A 27 12.00 9.51 -0.50
CA SER A 27 10.56 9.58 -0.28
C SER A 27 10.14 10.92 0.32
N PHE A 28 9.05 11.47 -0.19
CA PHE A 28 8.38 12.59 0.48
C PHE A 28 7.74 12.12 1.78
N PRO A 29 7.53 13.03 2.75
CA PRO A 29 6.71 12.73 3.92
C PRO A 29 5.29 12.32 3.53
N LEU A 30 4.63 11.51 4.37
CA LEU A 30 3.22 11.12 4.20
C LEU A 30 2.25 12.30 4.30
N ILE A 31 2.71 13.43 4.86
CA ILE A 31 1.92 14.67 4.95
C ILE A 31 2.00 15.40 3.61
N PRO A 32 0.88 15.56 2.87
CA PRO A 32 0.87 16.32 1.64
C PRO A 32 1.30 17.77 1.86
N GLN A 33 2.21 18.25 1.01
CA GLN A 33 2.62 19.65 1.02
C GLN A 33 1.80 20.39 -0.05
N ASN A 34 1.09 21.45 0.37
CA ASN A 34 0.30 22.32 -0.51
C ASN A 34 -0.85 21.64 -1.29
N ASP A 35 -1.22 20.41 -0.97
CA ASP A 35 -2.38 19.73 -1.55
C ASP A 35 -3.45 19.46 -0.48
N LYS A 36 -4.54 20.24 -0.51
CA LYS A 36 -5.68 20.10 0.40
C LYS A 36 -6.64 18.99 -0.02
N SER A 37 -6.52 18.46 -1.23
CA SER A 37 -7.38 17.39 -1.73
C SER A 37 -7.00 16.02 -1.18
N LEU A 38 -5.79 15.87 -0.65
CA LEU A 38 -5.28 14.64 -0.09
C LEU A 38 -5.09 14.74 1.43
N LEU A 39 -5.62 13.74 2.11
CA LEU A 39 -5.43 13.60 3.56
C LEU A 39 -4.01 13.11 3.89
N ILE A 40 -3.57 12.08 3.20
CA ILE A 40 -2.26 11.43 3.33
C ILE A 40 -1.77 11.04 1.93
N ILE A 41 -0.47 11.03 1.69
CA ILE A 41 0.11 10.59 0.43
C ILE A 41 -0.23 9.12 0.18
N ASN A 42 -0.86 8.83 -0.96
CA ASN A 42 -1.41 7.53 -1.33
C ASN A 42 -0.87 6.96 -2.65
N SER A 43 0.04 7.69 -3.32
CA SER A 43 0.69 7.27 -4.57
C SER A 43 2.04 7.95 -4.75
N GLY A 44 2.87 7.41 -5.64
CA GLY A 44 4.17 7.98 -5.99
C GLY A 44 4.08 9.36 -6.66
N MET A 45 3.03 9.55 -7.46
CA MET A 45 2.81 10.80 -8.20
C MET A 45 2.25 11.93 -7.32
N ALA A 46 1.52 11.61 -6.25
CA ALA A 46 0.81 12.60 -5.45
C ALA A 46 1.68 13.81 -5.03
N PRO A 47 2.89 13.63 -4.49
CA PRO A 47 3.75 14.76 -4.12
C PRO A 47 4.38 15.48 -5.34
N LEU A 48 4.26 14.92 -6.55
CA LEU A 48 4.86 15.42 -7.78
C LEU A 48 3.85 16.15 -8.69
N LYS A 49 2.57 16.20 -8.30
CA LYS A 49 1.50 16.87 -9.07
C LYS A 49 1.88 18.26 -9.62
N PRO A 50 2.56 19.16 -8.85
CA PRO A 50 2.93 20.48 -9.37
C PRO A 50 3.88 20.41 -10.58
N TYR A 51 4.74 19.39 -10.65
CA TYR A 51 5.65 19.17 -11.78
C TYR A 51 4.89 18.67 -13.02
N PHE A 52 3.96 17.74 -12.84
CA PHE A 52 3.10 17.23 -13.91
C PHE A 52 2.20 18.32 -14.50
N ALA A 53 1.69 19.20 -13.66
CA ALA A 53 0.85 20.32 -14.06
C ALA A 53 1.65 21.52 -14.64
N GLY A 54 2.99 21.47 -14.62
CA GLY A 54 3.84 22.59 -15.07
C GLY A 54 3.79 23.82 -14.15
N ILE A 55 3.27 23.69 -12.93
CA ILE A 55 3.20 24.77 -11.92
C ILE A 55 4.59 25.04 -11.34
N GLU A 56 5.35 23.99 -11.11
CA GLU A 56 6.71 24.04 -10.59
C GLU A 56 7.69 23.38 -11.56
N THR A 57 8.92 23.86 -11.60
CA THR A 57 9.99 23.23 -12.38
C THR A 57 10.58 22.06 -11.57
N PRO A 58 10.60 20.84 -12.10
CA PRO A 58 11.21 19.70 -11.41
C PRO A 58 12.75 19.88 -11.35
N PRO A 59 13.41 19.33 -10.32
CA PRO A 59 14.87 19.40 -10.19
C PRO A 59 15.60 18.64 -11.33
N SER A 60 14.93 17.71 -11.97
CA SER A 60 15.35 16.99 -13.16
C SER A 60 14.13 16.60 -13.98
N LYS A 61 14.28 16.51 -15.30
CA LYS A 61 13.20 16.01 -16.18
C LYS A 61 12.92 14.52 -16.01
N ARG A 62 13.86 13.78 -15.41
CA ARG A 62 13.71 12.35 -15.05
C ARG A 62 13.88 12.20 -13.55
N MET A 63 13.00 11.48 -12.90
CA MET A 63 13.06 11.22 -11.47
C MET A 63 12.70 9.78 -11.15
N THR A 64 13.31 9.21 -10.11
CA THR A 64 12.92 7.93 -9.54
C THR A 64 12.83 8.02 -8.02
N THR A 65 11.81 7.37 -7.46
CA THR A 65 11.57 7.34 -6.00
C THR A 65 11.10 5.98 -5.55
N CYS A 66 11.25 5.72 -4.25
CA CYS A 66 10.47 4.73 -3.53
C CYS A 66 9.63 5.49 -2.50
N GLN A 67 8.35 5.74 -2.81
CA GLN A 67 7.48 6.62 -2.06
C GLN A 67 6.67 5.85 -1.02
N LYS A 68 6.71 6.31 0.24
CA LYS A 68 5.82 5.88 1.32
C LYS A 68 4.38 6.26 0.99
N CYS A 69 3.46 5.31 1.10
CA CYS A 69 2.05 5.51 0.80
C CYS A 69 1.16 4.92 1.89
N ILE A 70 0.05 5.60 2.16
CA ILE A 70 -1.04 5.09 3.03
C ILE A 70 -2.35 5.14 2.24
N ARG A 71 -3.04 3.99 2.14
CA ARG A 71 -4.40 3.89 1.62
C ARG A 71 -5.37 3.49 2.71
N THR A 72 -6.26 4.41 3.06
CA THR A 72 -7.21 4.23 4.17
C THR A 72 -8.44 3.42 3.77
N GLY A 73 -8.78 3.37 2.47
CA GLY A 73 -9.89 2.58 1.94
C GLY A 73 -9.71 1.07 2.14
N ASP A 74 -8.48 0.62 2.24
CA ASP A 74 -8.14 -0.81 2.34
C ASP A 74 -8.08 -1.34 3.79
N ILE A 75 -8.22 -0.47 4.80
CA ILE A 75 -8.06 -0.84 6.23
C ILE A 75 -8.95 -2.03 6.62
N GLU A 76 -10.19 -2.08 6.13
CA GLU A 76 -11.12 -3.16 6.47
C GLU A 76 -10.76 -4.50 5.78
N ASN A 77 -10.05 -4.45 4.64
CA ASN A 77 -9.62 -5.62 3.90
C ASN A 77 -8.30 -6.22 4.44
N VAL A 78 -7.56 -5.42 5.24
CA VAL A 78 -6.29 -5.87 5.83
C VAL A 78 -6.51 -7.05 6.75
N GLY A 79 -5.70 -8.08 6.54
CA GLY A 79 -5.76 -9.34 7.28
C GLY A 79 -6.69 -10.38 6.66
N TYR A 80 -7.65 -9.98 5.82
CA TYR A 80 -8.60 -10.88 5.14
C TYR A 80 -8.15 -11.30 3.75
N THR A 81 -7.28 -10.52 3.12
CA THR A 81 -6.75 -10.78 1.78
C THR A 81 -5.23 -10.90 1.81
N SER A 82 -4.66 -11.58 0.82
CA SER A 82 -3.22 -11.80 0.68
C SER A 82 -2.45 -10.57 0.16
N ARG A 83 -3.15 -9.53 -0.33
CA ARG A 83 -2.57 -8.45 -1.14
C ARG A 83 -2.84 -7.02 -0.64
N HIS A 84 -3.71 -6.83 0.38
CA HIS A 84 -4.04 -5.52 0.91
C HIS A 84 -3.21 -5.18 2.14
N GLY A 85 -2.63 -3.98 2.12
CA GLY A 85 -1.94 -3.35 3.24
C GLY A 85 -2.31 -1.88 3.34
N THR A 86 -2.33 -1.33 4.54
CA THR A 86 -2.59 0.09 4.78
C THR A 86 -1.39 0.93 4.36
N PHE A 87 -0.20 0.56 4.83
CA PHE A 87 1.08 1.13 4.42
C PHE A 87 1.72 0.26 3.34
N PHE A 88 2.22 0.89 2.30
CA PHE A 88 3.03 0.25 1.26
C PHE A 88 4.04 1.22 0.68
N GLU A 89 5.03 0.69 0.01
CA GLU A 89 6.02 1.46 -0.71
C GLU A 89 5.78 1.37 -2.22
N MET A 90 5.76 2.52 -2.91
CA MET A 90 5.57 2.60 -4.35
C MET A 90 6.87 3.00 -5.01
N LEU A 91 7.44 2.09 -5.79
CA LEU A 91 8.54 2.37 -6.71
C LEU A 91 8.01 3.12 -7.91
N GLY A 92 8.64 4.25 -8.24
CA GLY A 92 8.20 5.12 -9.32
C GLY A 92 9.33 5.62 -10.19
N SER A 93 9.08 5.67 -11.49
CA SER A 93 9.90 6.37 -12.48
C SER A 93 9.07 7.38 -13.22
N PHE A 94 9.58 8.60 -13.34
CA PHE A 94 8.82 9.75 -13.82
C PHE A 94 9.57 10.47 -14.92
N SER A 95 8.82 10.94 -15.94
CA SER A 95 9.29 11.83 -16.98
C SER A 95 8.44 13.10 -17.03
N PHE A 96 9.07 14.23 -16.95
CA PHE A 96 8.43 15.55 -17.04
C PHE A 96 8.73 16.16 -18.41
N GLY A 97 7.99 15.72 -19.45
CA GLY A 97 8.16 16.20 -20.82
C GLY A 97 9.50 15.85 -21.45
N ASP A 98 10.09 14.69 -21.12
CA ASP A 98 11.36 14.24 -21.68
C ASP A 98 11.18 12.97 -22.53
N TYR A 99 11.02 11.80 -21.91
CA TYR A 99 10.67 10.56 -22.61
C TYR A 99 9.19 10.21 -22.45
N PHE A 100 8.69 9.28 -23.30
CA PHE A 100 7.28 8.91 -23.26
C PHE A 100 7.08 7.38 -23.34
N LYS A 101 5.96 6.91 -23.90
CA LYS A 101 5.50 5.51 -23.87
C LYS A 101 6.59 4.49 -24.23
N LYS A 102 7.34 4.72 -25.32
CA LYS A 102 8.31 3.75 -25.83
C LYS A 102 9.43 3.49 -24.82
N GLU A 103 10.06 4.52 -24.34
CA GLU A 103 11.14 4.41 -23.34
C GLU A 103 10.60 3.84 -22.03
N SER A 104 9.43 4.31 -21.56
CA SER A 104 8.81 3.83 -20.33
C SER A 104 8.60 2.31 -20.36
N LEU A 105 7.95 1.79 -21.40
CA LEU A 105 7.64 0.38 -21.53
C LEU A 105 8.90 -0.47 -21.79
N THR A 106 9.82 0.01 -22.65
CA THR A 106 11.04 -0.75 -22.94
C THR A 106 12.00 -0.81 -21.78
N TRP A 107 12.16 0.27 -20.99
CA TRP A 107 12.99 0.23 -19.78
C TRP A 107 12.32 -0.58 -18.67
N GLY A 108 10.99 -0.48 -18.53
CA GLY A 108 10.25 -1.34 -17.62
C GLY A 108 10.46 -2.81 -17.95
N TRP A 109 10.30 -3.19 -19.20
CA TRP A 109 10.54 -4.55 -19.68
C TRP A 109 11.99 -4.99 -19.47
N GLU A 110 12.96 -4.11 -19.74
CA GLU A 110 14.38 -4.37 -19.48
C GLU A 110 14.64 -4.65 -18.00
N PHE A 111 14.04 -3.86 -17.10
CA PHE A 111 14.20 -4.05 -15.67
C PHE A 111 13.68 -5.42 -15.22
N ILE A 112 12.44 -5.76 -15.54
CA ILE A 112 11.82 -7.01 -15.06
C ILE A 112 12.45 -8.26 -15.70
N THR A 113 12.91 -8.19 -16.95
CA THR A 113 13.42 -9.38 -17.66
C THR A 113 14.92 -9.55 -17.56
N LYS A 114 15.71 -8.46 -17.53
CA LYS A 114 17.18 -8.54 -17.49
C LYS A 114 17.75 -8.34 -16.08
N VAL A 115 17.17 -7.45 -15.28
CA VAL A 115 17.66 -7.19 -13.92
C VAL A 115 17.03 -8.19 -12.95
N LEU A 116 15.69 -8.28 -12.90
CA LEU A 116 14.97 -9.20 -12.00
C LEU A 116 14.92 -10.64 -12.56
N LYS A 117 15.21 -10.83 -13.85
CA LYS A 117 15.20 -12.16 -14.54
C LYS A 117 13.86 -12.89 -14.35
N MET A 118 12.75 -12.16 -14.45
CA MET A 118 11.42 -12.76 -14.40
C MET A 118 11.15 -13.59 -15.65
N PRO A 119 10.46 -14.74 -15.54
CA PRO A 119 10.14 -15.61 -16.67
C PRO A 119 9.13 -14.90 -17.58
N THR A 120 9.54 -14.59 -18.81
CA THR A 120 8.76 -13.82 -19.77
C THR A 120 7.44 -14.49 -20.16
N GLU A 121 7.41 -15.83 -20.12
CA GLU A 121 6.22 -16.63 -20.39
C GLU A 121 5.10 -16.46 -19.36
N ARG A 122 5.40 -15.92 -18.18
CA ARG A 122 4.44 -15.62 -17.11
C ARG A 122 4.04 -14.15 -17.06
N LEU A 123 4.59 -13.31 -17.94
CA LEU A 123 4.31 -11.88 -17.97
C LEU A 123 3.23 -11.57 -19.00
N TRP A 124 2.27 -10.74 -18.59
CA TRP A 124 1.18 -10.24 -19.40
C TRP A 124 1.17 -8.71 -19.33
N ALA A 125 0.65 -8.08 -20.37
CA ALA A 125 0.43 -6.64 -20.38
C ALA A 125 -1.03 -6.33 -20.66
N THR A 126 -1.53 -5.23 -20.04
CA THR A 126 -2.78 -4.62 -20.44
C THR A 126 -2.53 -3.24 -21.03
N VAL A 127 -3.42 -2.80 -21.90
CA VAL A 127 -3.40 -1.46 -22.49
C VAL A 127 -4.82 -0.92 -22.55
N TYR A 128 -4.95 0.40 -22.48
CA TYR A 128 -6.23 1.05 -22.74
C TYR A 128 -6.73 0.68 -24.15
N GLU A 129 -8.01 0.35 -24.27
CA GLU A 129 -8.62 -0.18 -25.50
C GLU A 129 -8.38 0.68 -26.75
N ASN A 130 -8.25 2.01 -26.59
CA ASN A 130 -8.02 2.97 -27.67
C ASN A 130 -6.55 3.43 -27.77
N ASP A 131 -5.61 2.81 -27.03
CA ASP A 131 -4.18 3.14 -27.10
C ASP A 131 -3.42 2.17 -28.03
N ASP A 132 -3.55 2.41 -29.34
CA ASP A 132 -2.88 1.62 -30.35
C ASP A 132 -1.35 1.77 -30.33
N ASP A 133 -0.83 2.91 -29.87
CA ASP A 133 0.60 3.16 -29.74
C ASP A 133 1.21 2.23 -28.68
N ALA A 134 0.60 2.16 -27.49
CA ALA A 134 1.08 1.28 -26.42
C ALA A 134 0.99 -0.20 -26.84
N TYR A 135 -0.11 -0.59 -27.51
CA TYR A 135 -0.27 -1.93 -28.05
C TYR A 135 0.84 -2.28 -29.05
N ALA A 136 1.12 -1.38 -30.01
CA ALA A 136 2.17 -1.58 -31.00
C ALA A 136 3.57 -1.65 -30.36
N ILE A 137 3.84 -0.87 -29.30
CA ILE A 137 5.11 -0.97 -28.57
C ILE A 137 5.28 -2.35 -27.94
N TRP A 138 4.25 -2.89 -27.28
CA TRP A 138 4.31 -4.23 -26.71
C TRP A 138 4.53 -5.31 -27.77
N ARG A 139 3.77 -5.27 -28.86
CA ARG A 139 3.82 -6.26 -29.93
C ARG A 139 5.10 -6.16 -30.77
N ASP A 140 5.40 -4.98 -31.31
CA ASP A 140 6.38 -4.80 -32.38
C ASP A 140 7.78 -4.43 -31.87
N VAL A 141 7.87 -3.74 -30.72
CA VAL A 141 9.15 -3.28 -30.16
C VAL A 141 9.65 -4.26 -29.08
N ILE A 142 8.77 -4.64 -28.16
CA ILE A 142 9.11 -5.57 -27.06
C ILE A 142 9.02 -7.04 -27.55
N GLY A 143 8.13 -7.33 -28.49
CA GLY A 143 7.95 -8.68 -29.04
C GLY A 143 7.11 -9.59 -28.14
N MET A 144 6.21 -8.99 -27.35
CA MET A 144 5.26 -9.77 -26.55
C MET A 144 4.23 -10.44 -27.47
N PRO A 145 3.92 -11.75 -27.32
CA PRO A 145 2.87 -12.42 -28.05
C PRO A 145 1.51 -11.73 -27.89
N GLU A 146 0.76 -11.58 -28.98
CA GLU A 146 -0.51 -10.84 -28.99
C GLU A 146 -1.54 -11.38 -27.98
N GLU A 147 -1.56 -12.70 -27.78
CA GLU A 147 -2.43 -13.36 -26.81
C GLU A 147 -2.17 -12.96 -25.35
N ARG A 148 -1.02 -12.34 -25.08
CA ARG A 148 -0.65 -11.83 -23.75
C ARG A 148 -0.75 -10.31 -23.62
N ILE A 149 -1.28 -9.64 -24.63
CA ILE A 149 -1.58 -8.20 -24.60
C ILE A 149 -3.10 -8.01 -24.57
N VAL A 150 -3.65 -7.61 -23.43
CA VAL A 150 -5.10 -7.49 -23.22
C VAL A 150 -5.51 -6.04 -23.33
N ARG A 151 -6.55 -5.76 -24.11
CA ARG A 151 -7.16 -4.43 -24.17
C ARG A 151 -8.27 -4.35 -23.13
N LEU A 152 -8.22 -3.35 -22.25
CA LEU A 152 -9.23 -3.11 -21.21
C LEU A 152 -9.80 -1.70 -21.35
N GLY A 153 -10.97 -1.51 -20.76
CA GLY A 153 -11.70 -0.25 -20.81
C GLY A 153 -11.11 0.83 -19.89
N LYS A 154 -11.89 1.93 -19.80
CA LYS A 154 -11.49 3.09 -19.02
C LYS A 154 -11.38 2.80 -17.53
N ASP A 155 -12.20 1.92 -17.00
CA ASP A 155 -12.25 1.58 -15.59
C ASP A 155 -10.95 0.89 -15.10
N ASP A 156 -10.25 0.19 -16.01
CA ASP A 156 -9.02 -0.55 -15.70
C ASP A 156 -7.76 0.19 -16.20
N ASN A 157 -7.76 0.66 -17.47
CA ASN A 157 -6.54 1.18 -18.10
C ASN A 157 -6.57 2.68 -18.44
N PHE A 158 -7.26 3.48 -17.64
CA PHE A 158 -7.20 4.93 -17.71
C PHE A 158 -7.12 5.53 -16.31
N TRP A 159 -6.02 6.22 -16.01
CA TRP A 159 -5.80 6.79 -14.70
C TRP A 159 -6.25 8.24 -14.62
N GLU A 160 -7.15 8.55 -13.69
CA GLU A 160 -7.59 9.90 -13.37
C GLU A 160 -7.98 10.01 -11.88
N ILE A 161 -7.62 11.11 -11.23
CA ILE A 161 -8.08 11.43 -9.87
C ILE A 161 -8.56 12.87 -9.82
N GLY A 162 -9.87 13.05 -9.81
CA GLY A 162 -10.48 14.38 -9.79
C GLY A 162 -10.10 15.21 -11.01
N THR A 163 -9.64 16.44 -10.80
CA THR A 163 -9.13 17.36 -11.83
C THR A 163 -7.62 17.31 -11.94
N GLY A 164 -7.10 17.61 -13.11
CA GLY A 164 -5.67 17.70 -13.39
C GLY A 164 -5.13 16.63 -14.34
N PRO A 165 -3.82 16.40 -14.32
CA PRO A 165 -3.16 15.48 -15.24
C PRO A 165 -3.70 14.06 -15.16
N CYS A 166 -4.01 13.45 -16.33
CA CYS A 166 -4.58 12.11 -16.45
C CYS A 166 -4.20 11.50 -17.81
N GLY A 167 -4.51 10.22 -18.01
CA GLY A 167 -4.29 9.57 -19.30
C GLY A 167 -4.43 8.05 -19.27
N PRO A 168 -4.33 7.42 -20.46
CA PRO A 168 -4.33 5.96 -20.56
C PRO A 168 -3.14 5.37 -19.83
N CYS A 169 -3.26 4.11 -19.43
CA CYS A 169 -2.18 3.39 -18.79
C CYS A 169 -2.01 1.98 -19.37
N SER A 170 -0.86 1.41 -19.10
CA SER A 170 -0.52 0.03 -19.41
C SER A 170 0.02 -0.63 -18.15
N GLU A 171 -0.53 -1.78 -17.81
CA GLU A 171 -0.17 -2.50 -16.60
C GLU A 171 0.53 -3.81 -16.94
N ILE A 172 1.43 -4.23 -16.05
CA ILE A 172 2.15 -5.48 -16.16
C ILE A 172 1.66 -6.43 -15.07
N TYR A 173 1.27 -7.62 -15.51
CA TYR A 173 0.74 -8.69 -14.66
C TYR A 173 1.68 -9.89 -14.64
N PHE A 174 1.65 -10.59 -13.53
CA PHE A 174 2.33 -11.87 -13.37
C PHE A 174 1.30 -13.00 -13.22
N ASP A 175 1.38 -14.02 -14.07
CA ASP A 175 0.57 -15.23 -13.98
C ASP A 175 1.12 -16.15 -12.88
N ARG A 176 0.42 -16.27 -11.77
CA ARG A 176 0.79 -17.15 -10.64
C ARG A 176 0.53 -18.64 -10.95
N GLY A 177 -0.20 -18.92 -12.02
CA GLY A 177 -0.56 -20.26 -12.46
C GLY A 177 -2.00 -20.64 -12.17
N GLU A 178 -2.44 -21.72 -12.80
CA GLU A 178 -3.83 -22.16 -12.82
C GLU A 178 -4.43 -22.43 -11.42
N LYS A 179 -3.62 -22.85 -10.46
CA LYS A 179 -4.08 -23.10 -9.08
C LYS A 179 -4.69 -21.88 -8.39
N TYR A 180 -4.40 -20.68 -8.87
CA TYR A 180 -4.94 -19.41 -8.36
C TYR A 180 -6.07 -18.84 -9.23
N GLY A 181 -6.38 -19.53 -10.33
CA GLY A 181 -7.43 -19.13 -11.27
C GLY A 181 -8.83 -19.42 -10.78
N CYS A 182 -9.79 -18.85 -11.49
CA CYS A 182 -11.21 -19.18 -11.36
C CYS A 182 -11.61 -20.21 -12.44
N ASP A 183 -12.84 -20.71 -12.36
CA ASP A 183 -13.39 -21.68 -13.33
C ASP A 183 -13.78 -21.04 -14.69
N ASN A 184 -13.50 -19.76 -14.88
CA ASN A 184 -13.75 -19.07 -16.15
C ASN A 184 -12.73 -19.50 -17.22
N PRO A 185 -13.16 -20.11 -18.36
CA PRO A 185 -12.26 -20.53 -19.43
C PRO A 185 -11.51 -19.34 -20.09
N ASP A 186 -12.08 -18.12 -20.01
CA ASP A 186 -11.49 -16.88 -20.56
C ASP A 186 -10.70 -16.08 -19.50
N CYS A 187 -10.25 -16.75 -18.42
CA CYS A 187 -9.49 -16.13 -17.35
C CYS A 187 -8.20 -15.50 -17.89
N LYS A 188 -8.09 -14.17 -17.74
CA LYS A 188 -6.97 -13.33 -18.22
C LYS A 188 -6.84 -12.10 -17.33
N PRO A 189 -5.80 -11.25 -17.49
CA PRO A 189 -5.72 -9.94 -16.82
C PRO A 189 -7.02 -9.14 -16.94
N GLY A 190 -7.48 -8.53 -15.84
CA GLY A 190 -8.81 -7.94 -15.69
C GLY A 190 -9.84 -8.88 -15.03
N CYS A 191 -9.46 -10.14 -14.73
CA CYS A 191 -10.28 -11.03 -13.92
C CYS A 191 -9.99 -10.80 -12.43
N ASP A 192 -11.03 -10.83 -11.59
CA ASP A 192 -10.92 -10.61 -10.12
C ASP A 192 -10.26 -11.75 -9.34
N CYS A 193 -9.88 -12.86 -10.02
CA CYS A 193 -9.20 -13.97 -9.36
C CYS A 193 -7.73 -13.66 -9.04
N ASP A 194 -7.13 -14.47 -8.17
CA ASP A 194 -5.75 -14.29 -7.70
C ASP A 194 -4.67 -14.82 -8.68
N ARG A 195 -5.05 -15.27 -9.89
CA ARG A 195 -4.10 -15.81 -10.87
C ARG A 195 -3.20 -14.72 -11.45
N TYR A 196 -3.80 -13.64 -11.96
CA TYR A 196 -3.07 -12.55 -12.59
C TYR A 196 -2.92 -11.40 -11.61
N VAL A 197 -1.70 -11.19 -11.14
CA VAL A 197 -1.39 -10.13 -10.17
C VAL A 197 -0.78 -8.96 -10.90
N GLU A 198 -1.51 -7.84 -10.96
CA GLU A 198 -0.96 -6.54 -11.36
C GLU A 198 0.09 -6.12 -10.34
N PHE A 199 1.31 -5.84 -10.83
CA PHE A 199 2.38 -5.38 -9.95
C PHE A 199 3.00 -4.06 -10.40
N TRP A 200 2.81 -3.63 -11.66
CA TRP A 200 3.36 -2.39 -12.18
C TRP A 200 2.40 -1.70 -13.15
N ASN A 201 2.12 -0.42 -12.90
CA ASN A 201 1.31 0.43 -13.76
C ASN A 201 2.17 1.54 -14.40
N HIS A 202 2.06 1.73 -15.72
CA HIS A 202 2.68 2.78 -16.51
C HIS A 202 1.60 3.74 -17.01
N VAL A 203 1.52 4.93 -16.43
CA VAL A 203 0.53 5.95 -16.80
C VAL A 203 1.13 6.94 -17.79
N PHE A 204 0.46 7.12 -18.90
CA PHE A 204 0.81 8.05 -19.98
C PHE A 204 0.01 9.33 -19.81
N THR A 205 0.50 10.23 -18.95
CA THR A 205 -0.19 11.45 -18.60
C THR A 205 -0.08 12.43 -19.77
N GLN A 206 -1.09 12.45 -20.61
CA GLN A 206 -1.16 13.26 -21.83
C GLN A 206 -2.34 14.24 -21.85
N PHE A 207 -3.29 14.09 -20.95
CA PHE A 207 -4.46 14.94 -20.81
C PHE A 207 -4.50 15.65 -19.46
N SER A 208 -5.28 16.75 -19.42
CA SER A 208 -5.73 17.41 -18.20
C SER A 208 -7.24 17.42 -18.18
N ARG A 209 -7.84 16.98 -17.07
CA ARG A 209 -9.28 17.00 -16.83
C ARG A 209 -9.65 18.23 -16.01
N ASP A 210 -10.66 18.99 -16.47
CA ASP A 210 -11.23 20.14 -15.75
C ASP A 210 -12.32 19.73 -14.73
N ASP A 211 -12.86 20.72 -14.02
CA ASP A 211 -13.96 20.51 -13.03
C ASP A 211 -15.27 20.09 -13.68
N GLU A 212 -15.48 20.42 -14.95
CA GLU A 212 -16.64 20.02 -15.74
C GLU A 212 -16.49 18.60 -16.34
N GLY A 213 -15.32 18.00 -16.24
CA GLY A 213 -15.02 16.66 -16.74
C GLY A 213 -14.55 16.60 -18.20
N ASN A 214 -14.19 17.74 -18.80
CA ASN A 214 -13.65 17.80 -20.16
C ASN A 214 -12.14 17.53 -20.13
N TYR A 215 -11.63 16.94 -21.21
CA TYR A 215 -10.21 16.65 -21.39
C TYR A 215 -9.59 17.64 -22.38
N SER A 216 -8.40 18.11 -22.05
CA SER A 216 -7.53 18.88 -22.95
C SER A 216 -6.14 18.26 -22.99
N ASP A 217 -5.45 18.37 -24.12
CA ASP A 217 -4.09 17.89 -24.24
C ASP A 217 -3.13 18.69 -23.35
N LEU A 218 -2.21 17.99 -22.69
CA LEU A 218 -1.09 18.63 -22.01
C LEU A 218 -0.08 19.14 -23.05
N ALA A 219 0.52 20.30 -22.79
CA ALA A 219 1.55 20.87 -23.67
C ALA A 219 2.77 19.92 -23.82
N HIS A 220 3.06 19.15 -22.79
CA HIS A 220 4.10 18.12 -22.78
C HIS A 220 3.55 16.89 -22.08
N PRO A 221 3.47 15.73 -22.76
CA PRO A 221 3.09 14.48 -22.13
C PRO A 221 4.17 14.03 -21.13
N ASN A 222 3.72 13.39 -20.08
CA ASN A 222 4.56 12.95 -18.97
C ASN A 222 4.41 11.43 -18.77
N ILE A 223 5.36 10.86 -18.04
CA ILE A 223 5.29 9.47 -17.56
C ILE A 223 5.20 9.47 -16.04
N ASP A 224 4.22 8.74 -15.53
CA ASP A 224 4.08 8.32 -14.15
C ASP A 224 4.09 6.80 -14.12
N THR A 225 4.95 6.18 -13.31
CA THR A 225 4.89 4.75 -13.08
C THR A 225 4.77 4.43 -11.61
N GLY A 226 3.97 3.42 -11.28
CA GLY A 226 3.79 2.95 -9.90
C GLY A 226 3.87 1.44 -9.80
N MET A 227 4.84 0.95 -9.03
CA MET A 227 5.01 -0.47 -8.75
C MET A 227 5.01 -0.71 -7.24
N GLY A 228 4.04 -1.48 -6.74
CA GLY A 228 4.00 -1.87 -5.33
C GLY A 228 5.14 -2.84 -4.99
N ILE A 229 6.10 -2.38 -4.17
CA ILE A 229 7.29 -3.19 -3.88
C ILE A 229 6.93 -4.48 -3.13
N GLU A 230 5.93 -4.44 -2.25
CA GLU A 230 5.48 -5.61 -1.49
C GLU A 230 4.88 -6.69 -2.43
N ARG A 231 4.08 -6.27 -3.44
CA ARG A 231 3.55 -7.19 -4.45
C ARG A 231 4.67 -7.80 -5.29
N LEU A 232 5.61 -6.98 -5.74
CA LEU A 232 6.77 -7.47 -6.50
C LEU A 232 7.63 -8.41 -5.64
N ALA A 233 7.90 -8.07 -4.39
CA ALA A 233 8.66 -8.93 -3.48
C ALA A 233 7.95 -10.27 -3.24
N CYS A 234 6.62 -10.27 -3.07
CA CYS A 234 5.80 -11.48 -2.97
C CYS A 234 6.02 -12.40 -4.18
N ILE A 235 5.98 -11.85 -5.40
CA ILE A 235 6.24 -12.59 -6.64
C ILE A 235 7.70 -13.11 -6.68
N MET A 236 8.68 -12.27 -6.39
CA MET A 236 10.10 -12.61 -6.46
C MET A 236 10.51 -13.66 -5.43
N GLN A 237 9.93 -13.61 -4.24
CA GLN A 237 10.18 -14.58 -3.17
C GLN A 237 9.37 -15.86 -3.32
N GLY A 238 8.34 -15.85 -4.20
CA GLY A 238 7.46 -16.97 -4.46
C GLY A 238 6.61 -17.35 -3.25
N VAL A 239 6.13 -16.32 -2.52
CA VAL A 239 5.27 -16.46 -1.34
C VAL A 239 3.81 -16.16 -1.66
N GLU A 240 2.89 -16.65 -0.82
CA GLU A 240 1.45 -16.58 -1.07
C GLU A 240 0.86 -15.21 -0.74
N SER A 241 1.39 -14.54 0.28
CA SER A 241 0.88 -13.30 0.84
C SER A 241 1.97 -12.27 1.01
N ILE A 242 1.60 -10.97 0.97
CA ILE A 242 2.51 -9.88 1.33
C ILE A 242 3.02 -10.01 2.78
N PHE A 243 2.28 -10.70 3.64
CA PHE A 243 2.67 -10.96 5.03
C PHE A 243 3.82 -11.97 5.16
N ASP A 244 4.11 -12.73 4.10
CA ASP A 244 5.24 -13.66 4.03
C ASP A 244 6.49 -13.07 3.39
N VAL A 245 6.41 -11.82 2.89
CA VAL A 245 7.58 -11.08 2.39
C VAL A 245 8.58 -10.87 3.53
N ASP A 246 9.85 -11.12 3.27
CA ASP A 246 10.94 -11.19 4.25
C ASP A 246 10.89 -10.13 5.36
N THR A 247 10.83 -8.85 4.99
CA THR A 247 10.79 -7.73 5.96
C THR A 247 9.49 -7.65 6.74
N ILE A 248 8.37 -8.04 6.14
CA ILE A 248 7.04 -8.03 6.77
C ILE A 248 6.91 -9.26 7.68
N LYS A 249 7.36 -10.41 7.18
CA LYS A 249 7.40 -11.67 7.95
C LYS A 249 8.20 -11.52 9.24
N TYR A 250 9.31 -10.79 9.19
CA TYR A 250 10.11 -10.51 10.39
C TYR A 250 9.29 -9.79 11.49
N ILE A 251 8.42 -8.87 11.10
CA ILE A 251 7.52 -8.16 12.02
C ILE A 251 6.42 -9.11 12.49
N LEU A 252 5.82 -9.88 11.57
CA LEU A 252 4.79 -10.87 11.86
C LEU A 252 5.29 -11.91 12.88
N ASP A 253 6.49 -12.43 12.68
CA ASP A 253 7.09 -13.42 13.59
C ASP A 253 7.30 -12.84 15.01
N ALA A 254 7.60 -11.55 15.13
CA ALA A 254 7.67 -10.88 16.43
C ALA A 254 6.28 -10.75 17.10
N VAL A 255 5.21 -10.53 16.32
CA VAL A 255 3.83 -10.54 16.84
C VAL A 255 3.44 -11.95 17.32
N VAL A 256 3.78 -12.99 16.55
CA VAL A 256 3.58 -14.39 16.93
C VAL A 256 4.32 -14.71 18.23
N ALA A 257 5.60 -14.35 18.32
CA ALA A 257 6.40 -14.58 19.52
C ALA A 257 5.82 -13.85 20.77
N LYS A 258 5.30 -12.63 20.56
CA LYS A 258 4.70 -11.83 21.65
C LYS A 258 3.37 -12.40 22.13
N SER A 259 2.53 -12.89 21.21
CA SER A 259 1.23 -13.47 21.56
C SER A 259 1.31 -14.89 22.05
N GLY A 260 2.33 -15.65 21.65
CA GLY A 260 2.41 -17.10 21.88
C GLY A 260 1.40 -17.92 21.07
N VAL A 261 0.68 -17.30 20.12
CA VAL A 261 -0.31 -17.95 19.27
C VAL A 261 0.35 -18.42 17.98
N GLU A 262 0.10 -19.67 17.59
CA GLU A 262 0.60 -20.24 16.34
C GLU A 262 -0.09 -19.57 15.14
N TYR A 263 0.70 -19.08 14.18
CA TYR A 263 0.22 -18.53 12.90
C TYR A 263 0.17 -19.65 11.84
N LYS A 264 -1.00 -19.84 11.22
CA LYS A 264 -1.22 -20.92 10.24
C LYS A 264 -1.51 -20.39 8.82
N ASP A 265 -1.41 -19.07 8.63
CA ASP A 265 -1.78 -18.39 7.38
C ASP A 265 -3.18 -18.75 6.88
N GLY A 266 -4.11 -18.86 7.82
CA GLY A 266 -5.50 -19.25 7.57
C GLY A 266 -6.49 -18.08 7.70
N GLU A 267 -7.77 -18.45 7.75
CA GLU A 267 -8.90 -17.53 7.96
C GLU A 267 -9.32 -17.43 9.44
N ALA A 268 -8.58 -18.06 10.36
CA ALA A 268 -8.86 -17.97 11.78
C ALA A 268 -8.72 -16.52 12.27
N GLU A 269 -9.57 -16.11 13.21
CA GLU A 269 -9.56 -14.76 13.79
C GLU A 269 -8.18 -14.41 14.39
N THR A 270 -7.45 -15.40 14.89
CA THR A 270 -6.10 -15.26 15.40
C THR A 270 -5.10 -14.90 14.29
N ASP A 271 -5.16 -15.58 13.14
CA ASP A 271 -4.29 -15.33 12.00
C ASP A 271 -4.58 -13.95 11.39
N ILE A 272 -5.86 -13.60 11.24
CA ILE A 272 -6.31 -12.27 10.81
C ILE A 272 -5.80 -11.21 11.77
N SER A 273 -5.88 -11.42 13.08
CA SER A 273 -5.42 -10.49 14.11
C SER A 273 -3.91 -10.27 14.03
N ILE A 274 -3.12 -11.31 13.81
CA ILE A 274 -1.66 -11.23 13.64
C ILE A 274 -1.31 -10.37 12.42
N ARG A 275 -2.00 -10.59 11.27
CA ARG A 275 -1.79 -9.79 10.06
C ARG A 275 -2.17 -8.33 10.24
N ILE A 276 -3.30 -8.04 10.90
CA ILE A 276 -3.74 -6.67 11.20
C ILE A 276 -2.71 -5.95 12.07
N ILE A 277 -2.24 -6.57 13.14
CA ILE A 277 -1.22 -5.97 14.00
C ILE A 277 0.06 -5.69 13.21
N THR A 278 0.50 -6.63 12.38
CA THR A 278 1.71 -6.51 11.54
C THR A 278 1.62 -5.32 10.59
N ASP A 279 0.52 -5.19 9.86
CA ASP A 279 0.27 -4.06 8.95
C ASP A 279 0.23 -2.73 9.69
N HIS A 280 -0.52 -2.69 10.79
CA HIS A 280 -0.73 -1.45 11.51
C HIS A 280 0.53 -0.99 12.25
N LEU A 281 1.41 -1.91 12.68
CA LEU A 281 2.74 -1.58 13.21
C LEU A 281 3.58 -0.83 12.16
N ARG A 282 3.59 -1.28 10.92
CA ARG A 282 4.25 -0.56 9.83
C ARG A 282 3.63 0.83 9.65
N SER A 283 2.32 0.87 9.49
CA SER A 283 1.58 2.10 9.23
C SER A 283 1.81 3.17 10.31
N MET A 284 1.62 2.82 11.60
CA MET A 284 1.78 3.78 12.69
C MET A 284 3.22 4.24 12.86
N THR A 285 4.20 3.35 12.68
CA THR A 285 5.61 3.68 12.80
C THR A 285 6.04 4.71 11.75
N PHE A 286 5.65 4.52 10.49
CA PHE A 286 5.94 5.46 9.41
C PHE A 286 5.17 6.78 9.56
N MET A 287 3.90 6.75 9.95
CA MET A 287 3.10 7.97 10.15
C MET A 287 3.72 8.85 11.26
N ILE A 288 4.11 8.26 12.39
CA ILE A 288 4.75 9.00 13.48
C ILE A 288 6.17 9.44 13.07
N GLY A 289 6.89 8.60 12.33
CA GLY A 289 8.17 8.94 11.70
C GLY A 289 8.09 10.23 10.87
N ASP A 290 6.96 10.47 10.20
CA ASP A 290 6.67 11.69 9.45
C ASP A 290 5.95 12.78 10.27
N SER A 291 5.97 12.68 11.60
CA SER A 291 5.43 13.68 12.54
C SER A 291 3.89 13.77 12.58
N ILE A 292 3.18 12.74 12.17
CA ILE A 292 1.74 12.64 12.43
C ILE A 292 1.55 12.15 13.86
N LEU A 293 0.70 12.82 14.63
CA LEU A 293 0.38 12.48 16.02
C LEU A 293 -1.10 12.02 16.10
N PRO A 294 -1.46 11.13 17.05
CA PRO A 294 -2.85 10.70 17.22
C PRO A 294 -3.76 11.88 17.59
N GLY A 295 -4.88 12.02 16.86
CA GLY A 295 -5.85 13.10 17.08
C GLY A 295 -7.29 12.66 16.82
N ASN A 296 -8.24 13.62 16.83
CA ASN A 296 -9.67 13.36 16.67
C ASN A 296 -10.16 13.51 15.22
N GLU A 297 -9.36 14.14 14.35
CA GLU A 297 -9.78 14.49 12.99
C GLU A 297 -8.68 14.19 11.97
N GLY A 298 -9.09 14.04 10.73
CA GLY A 298 -8.18 13.94 9.60
C GLY A 298 -7.18 12.79 9.71
N ARG A 299 -5.94 13.04 9.28
CA ARG A 299 -4.85 12.03 9.31
C ARG A 299 -4.47 11.60 10.72
N GLU A 300 -4.66 12.46 11.69
CA GLU A 300 -4.41 12.20 13.09
C GLU A 300 -5.38 11.17 13.66
N TYR A 301 -6.65 11.25 13.24
CA TYR A 301 -7.66 10.22 13.54
C TYR A 301 -7.34 8.88 12.89
N VAL A 302 -6.86 8.88 11.65
CA VAL A 302 -6.42 7.64 10.97
C VAL A 302 -5.35 6.94 11.80
N LEU A 303 -4.31 7.67 12.22
CA LEU A 303 -3.26 7.11 13.08
C LEU A 303 -3.82 6.56 14.39
N ARG A 304 -4.68 7.32 15.07
CA ARG A 304 -5.33 6.87 16.31
C ARG A 304 -6.11 5.58 16.10
N ARG A 305 -6.89 5.49 15.02
CA ARG A 305 -7.67 4.30 14.66
C ARG A 305 -6.79 3.09 14.45
N LEU A 306 -5.66 3.23 13.76
CA LEU A 306 -4.71 2.14 13.51
C LEU A 306 -4.08 1.62 14.82
N ILE A 307 -3.63 2.51 15.71
CA ILE A 307 -3.07 2.13 17.01
C ILE A 307 -4.11 1.36 17.83
N ARG A 308 -5.32 1.92 17.96
CA ARG A 308 -6.40 1.31 18.74
C ARG A 308 -6.86 -0.02 18.17
N ARG A 309 -6.96 -0.13 16.83
CA ARG A 309 -7.33 -1.38 16.16
C ARG A 309 -6.29 -2.47 16.41
N ALA A 310 -5.00 -2.15 16.29
CA ALA A 310 -3.92 -3.08 16.62
C ALA A 310 -3.94 -3.50 18.09
N ALA A 311 -4.13 -2.57 19.02
CA ALA A 311 -4.23 -2.88 20.47
C ALA A 311 -5.42 -3.79 20.78
N ARG A 312 -6.59 -3.56 20.12
CA ARG A 312 -7.77 -4.45 20.25
C ARG A 312 -7.46 -5.86 19.77
N HIS A 313 -6.80 -6.01 18.62
CA HIS A 313 -6.41 -7.32 18.10
C HIS A 313 -5.37 -8.02 18.98
N GLY A 314 -4.50 -7.25 19.65
CA GLY A 314 -3.62 -7.80 20.69
C GLY A 314 -4.37 -8.45 21.84
N ARG A 315 -5.46 -7.84 22.31
CA ARG A 315 -6.33 -8.45 23.34
C ARG A 315 -7.05 -9.72 22.84
N ILE A 316 -7.46 -9.77 21.58
CA ILE A 316 -8.02 -10.98 20.97
C ILE A 316 -7.00 -12.13 20.98
N LEU A 317 -5.73 -11.82 20.78
CA LEU A 317 -4.62 -12.77 20.87
C LEU A 317 -4.20 -13.11 22.31
N GLY A 318 -4.82 -12.48 23.32
CA GLY A 318 -4.49 -12.70 24.74
C GLY A 318 -3.21 -11.96 25.20
N ILE A 319 -2.72 -10.98 24.45
CA ILE A 319 -1.57 -10.18 24.88
C ILE A 319 -1.99 -9.26 26.02
N GLU A 320 -1.31 -9.39 27.16
CA GLU A 320 -1.54 -8.55 28.34
C GLU A 320 -0.63 -7.32 28.32
N GLY A 321 -1.22 -6.14 28.62
CA GLY A 321 -0.51 -4.87 28.69
C GLY A 321 -0.10 -4.27 27.34
N PRO A 322 0.58 -3.10 27.36
CA PRO A 322 1.06 -2.43 26.17
C PRO A 322 2.20 -3.23 25.50
N PHE A 323 2.18 -3.35 24.17
CA PHE A 323 3.16 -4.13 23.41
C PHE A 323 3.55 -3.49 22.06
N LEU A 324 2.71 -2.60 21.54
CA LEU A 324 2.92 -2.03 20.19
C LEU A 324 4.20 -1.19 20.10
N ALA A 325 4.50 -0.43 21.16
CA ALA A 325 5.72 0.39 21.23
C ALA A 325 7.01 -0.49 21.19
N GLU A 326 6.98 -1.68 21.80
CA GLU A 326 8.09 -2.64 21.75
C GLU A 326 8.23 -3.18 20.31
N LEU A 327 7.13 -3.63 19.71
CA LEU A 327 7.14 -4.25 18.38
C LEU A 327 7.40 -3.26 17.24
N SER A 328 7.13 -1.95 17.41
CA SER A 328 7.49 -0.93 16.44
C SER A 328 8.99 -0.88 16.14
N GLU A 329 9.82 -1.36 17.06
CA GLU A 329 11.25 -1.54 16.86
C GLU A 329 11.56 -2.41 15.65
N LYS A 330 10.76 -3.48 15.42
CA LYS A 330 10.97 -4.40 14.30
C LYS A 330 10.76 -3.73 12.94
N VAL A 331 9.88 -2.74 12.88
CA VAL A 331 9.71 -1.90 11.69
C VAL A 331 10.92 -1.01 11.47
N ILE A 332 11.46 -0.41 12.54
CA ILE A 332 12.64 0.45 12.47
C ILE A 332 13.89 -0.36 12.06
N GLU A 333 14.05 -1.58 12.58
CA GLU A 333 15.12 -2.48 12.22
C GLU A 333 15.11 -2.83 10.72
N THR A 334 13.95 -3.14 10.14
CA THR A 334 13.83 -3.59 8.74
C THR A 334 13.84 -2.45 7.73
N SER A 335 13.41 -1.25 8.12
CA SER A 335 13.17 -0.13 7.20
C SER A 335 14.09 1.07 7.43
N GLY A 336 14.76 1.16 8.57
CA GLY A 336 15.50 2.34 8.99
C GLY A 336 16.77 2.66 8.17
N ASP A 337 17.24 1.74 7.32
CA ASP A 337 18.34 2.03 6.38
C ASP A 337 17.84 2.80 5.16
N ALA A 338 16.66 2.43 4.67
CA ALA A 338 16.00 3.13 3.56
C ALA A 338 15.34 4.45 4.02
N TYR A 339 14.90 4.50 5.28
CA TYR A 339 14.19 5.63 5.89
C TYR A 339 14.86 6.06 7.20
N PRO A 340 15.99 6.80 7.13
CA PRO A 340 16.80 7.15 8.32
C PRO A 340 16.05 7.93 9.39
N GLU A 341 14.98 8.65 9.02
CA GLU A 341 14.11 9.37 9.93
C GLU A 341 13.47 8.46 11.00
N LEU A 342 13.24 7.18 10.70
CA LEU A 342 12.71 6.23 11.65
C LEU A 342 13.70 5.98 12.80
N LYS A 343 14.99 5.81 12.47
CA LYS A 343 16.05 5.67 13.48
C LYS A 343 16.24 6.94 14.31
N GLN A 344 16.22 8.11 13.64
CA GLN A 344 16.39 9.41 14.29
C GLN A 344 15.26 9.73 15.27
N ARG A 345 14.04 9.28 14.98
CA ARG A 345 12.85 9.54 15.79
C ARG A 345 12.37 8.35 16.62
N ARG A 346 13.20 7.33 16.75
CA ARG A 346 12.89 6.06 17.44
C ARG A 346 12.19 6.26 18.78
N ASP A 347 12.76 7.07 19.67
CA ASP A 347 12.22 7.27 21.01
C ASP A 347 10.88 8.02 20.99
N MET A 348 10.72 8.97 20.06
CA MET A 348 9.45 9.66 19.84
C MET A 348 8.38 8.70 19.34
N ILE A 349 8.68 7.85 18.34
CA ILE A 349 7.76 6.86 17.80
C ILE A 349 7.25 5.95 18.93
N LYS A 350 8.17 5.35 19.68
CA LYS A 350 7.83 4.45 20.78
C LYS A 350 6.99 5.15 21.86
N LYS A 351 7.34 6.37 22.22
CA LYS A 351 6.61 7.15 23.24
C LYS A 351 5.18 7.48 22.79
N VAL A 352 5.00 7.91 21.54
CA VAL A 352 3.67 8.27 21.02
C VAL A 352 2.76 7.04 20.97
N ILE A 353 3.27 5.90 20.50
CA ILE A 353 2.52 4.64 20.47
C ILE A 353 2.13 4.22 21.87
N ALA A 354 3.08 4.18 22.82
CA ALA A 354 2.83 3.76 24.20
C ALA A 354 1.74 4.61 24.88
N VAL A 355 1.82 5.93 24.73
CA VAL A 355 0.83 6.85 25.34
C VAL A 355 -0.58 6.63 24.80
N GLU A 356 -0.74 6.44 23.47
CA GLU A 356 -2.06 6.21 22.88
C GLU A 356 -2.60 4.81 23.22
N GLU A 357 -1.73 3.80 23.26
CA GLU A 357 -2.07 2.42 23.64
C GLU A 357 -2.54 2.36 25.09
N GLU A 358 -1.82 3.00 26.04
CA GLU A 358 -2.20 3.07 27.45
C GLU A 358 -3.54 3.81 27.65
N LYS A 359 -3.74 4.95 26.96
CA LYS A 359 -5.02 5.67 27.01
C LYS A 359 -6.18 4.80 26.53
N PHE A 360 -5.97 4.06 25.43
CA PHE A 360 -7.00 3.19 24.90
C PHE A 360 -7.28 2.00 25.83
N ALA A 361 -6.25 1.40 26.40
CA ALA A 361 -6.40 0.33 27.40
C ALA A 361 -7.27 0.80 28.59
N SER A 362 -6.99 1.99 29.12
CA SER A 362 -7.80 2.58 30.19
C SER A 362 -9.27 2.81 29.77
N THR A 363 -9.51 3.30 28.56
CA THR A 363 -10.85 3.50 28.00
C THR A 363 -11.62 2.17 27.91
N ILE A 364 -11.00 1.14 27.36
CA ILE A 364 -11.61 -0.20 27.24
C ILE A 364 -11.91 -0.79 28.62
N ASP A 365 -10.98 -0.68 29.57
CA ASP A 365 -11.17 -1.20 30.93
C ASP A 365 -12.33 -0.51 31.68
N GLN A 366 -12.51 0.79 31.46
CA GLN A 366 -13.66 1.53 31.97
C GLN A 366 -14.98 1.08 31.32
N GLY A 367 -15.00 0.98 29.99
CA GLY A 367 -16.16 0.51 29.24
C GLY A 367 -16.57 -0.91 29.65
N MET A 368 -15.61 -1.82 29.80
CA MET A 368 -15.86 -3.19 30.26
C MET A 368 -16.44 -3.24 31.68
N LYS A 369 -16.00 -2.39 32.58
CA LYS A 369 -16.62 -2.30 33.94
C LYS A 369 -18.08 -1.89 33.87
N ILE A 370 -18.41 -0.91 33.01
CA ILE A 370 -19.78 -0.44 32.81
C ILE A 370 -20.66 -1.58 32.22
N ILE A 371 -20.16 -2.22 31.14
CA ILE A 371 -20.88 -3.34 30.50
C ILE A 371 -21.11 -4.48 31.48
N ASN A 372 -20.09 -4.89 32.23
CA ASN A 372 -20.22 -5.94 33.25
C ASN A 372 -21.25 -5.59 34.32
N SER A 373 -21.28 -4.31 34.80
CA SER A 373 -22.29 -3.84 35.72
C SER A 373 -23.71 -3.97 35.16
N TYR A 374 -23.92 -3.61 33.87
CA TYR A 374 -25.20 -3.76 33.20
C TYR A 374 -25.60 -5.24 33.03
N MET A 375 -24.62 -6.11 32.70
CA MET A 375 -24.86 -7.55 32.59
C MET A 375 -25.27 -8.17 33.93
N ASP A 376 -24.69 -7.73 35.04
CA ASP A 376 -25.04 -8.22 36.37
C ASP A 376 -26.43 -7.71 36.80
N GLU A 377 -26.82 -6.48 36.49
CA GLU A 377 -28.17 -5.95 36.67
C GLU A 377 -29.18 -6.80 35.84
N LEU A 378 -28.94 -7.05 34.57
CA LEU A 378 -29.80 -7.86 33.71
C LEU A 378 -29.99 -9.26 34.25
N LYS A 379 -28.93 -9.92 34.73
CA LYS A 379 -29.02 -11.23 35.39
C LYS A 379 -29.89 -11.19 36.62
N ALA A 380 -29.75 -10.16 37.45
CA ALA A 380 -30.54 -9.97 38.67
C ALA A 380 -32.04 -9.74 38.36
N GLU A 381 -32.34 -9.05 37.26
CA GLU A 381 -33.71 -8.77 36.77
C GLU A 381 -34.29 -9.88 35.94
N GLY A 382 -33.51 -10.93 35.59
CA GLY A 382 -33.94 -12.04 34.72
C GLY A 382 -34.20 -11.58 33.28
N SER A 383 -33.70 -10.42 32.88
CA SER A 383 -33.82 -9.84 31.53
C SER A 383 -32.66 -10.27 30.65
N LYS A 384 -32.92 -10.42 29.34
CA LYS A 384 -31.90 -10.70 28.31
C LYS A 384 -31.68 -9.54 27.35
N THR A 385 -32.38 -8.41 27.55
CA THR A 385 -32.34 -7.27 26.64
C THR A 385 -31.83 -6.03 27.37
N LEU A 386 -30.75 -5.43 26.92
CA LEU A 386 -30.23 -4.18 27.43
C LEU A 386 -31.07 -3.02 26.91
N ASP A 387 -31.39 -2.08 27.79
CA ASP A 387 -32.06 -0.83 27.43
C ASP A 387 -31.17 0.00 26.45
N GLY A 388 -31.83 0.65 25.49
CA GLY A 388 -31.16 1.42 24.46
C GLY A 388 -30.31 2.59 25.01
N GLU A 389 -30.74 3.23 26.11
CA GLU A 389 -29.94 4.29 26.75
C GLU A 389 -28.68 3.72 27.38
N LYS A 390 -28.76 2.58 28.05
CA LYS A 390 -27.59 1.89 28.63
C LYS A 390 -26.65 1.36 27.52
N ALA A 391 -27.19 0.87 26.40
CA ALA A 391 -26.41 0.45 25.25
C ALA A 391 -25.63 1.62 24.64
N PHE A 392 -26.29 2.76 24.44
CA PHE A 392 -25.66 3.98 23.92
C PHE A 392 -24.55 4.50 24.84
N ARG A 393 -24.79 4.56 26.15
CA ARG A 393 -23.76 4.95 27.13
C ARG A 393 -22.55 4.02 27.13
N SER A 394 -22.75 2.73 26.90
CA SER A 394 -21.62 1.79 26.81
C SER A 394 -20.77 2.04 25.57
N GLU A 395 -21.37 2.44 24.44
CA GLU A 395 -20.69 2.79 23.20
C GLU A 395 -19.89 4.09 23.34
N GLU A 396 -20.44 5.11 24.02
CA GLU A 396 -19.77 6.40 24.29
C GLU A 396 -18.44 6.24 25.05
N HIS A 397 -18.32 5.19 25.87
CA HIS A 397 -17.13 4.89 26.65
C HIS A 397 -16.19 3.87 26.02
N THR A 398 -16.54 3.28 24.88
CA THR A 398 -15.74 2.26 24.19
C THR A 398 -15.27 2.69 22.80
N SER A 399 -15.80 3.75 22.24
CA SER A 399 -15.37 4.39 20.99
C SER A 399 -14.39 5.55 21.30
#